data_acc4713585234bf43d632bcc15fa1f06
#
_entry.id   acc4713585234bf43d632bcc15fa1f06
#
_cell.length_a   1.000
_cell.length_b   1.000
_cell.length_c   1.000
_cell.angle_alpha   90.00
_cell.angle_beta   90.00
_cell.angle_gamma   90.00
#
_symmetry.space_group_name_H-M   'P 1'
#
loop_
_entity.id
_entity.type
_entity.pdbx_description
1 polymer ?
#
loop_
_entity_poly.entity_id
_entity_poly.type
_entity_poly.pdbx_seq_one_letter_code
_entity_poly.pdbx_strand_id
1 'polypeptide(L)'
;PTVRAQDLERMKPWAVLALLEARGESGGDATMDARLQRMAAAAGKRLMHLETLEQQLQALDCVPAQAHAPVLVDRLRGSWVLRVESAQAMAYYRARTLEPWLADIDRMEGLGEQARGVEQRARRCLLEDRNARWLGQLQSLFQDGPSFVAVGAVHLVGPDGLLAALRRDGYRVEAMAL
;
A
#
# COMPACT_ATOMS: atom_id res chain seq x y z
N PRO A 1 15.50 1.90 15.34
CA PRO A 1 16.03 0.67 15.94
C PRO A 1 16.96 -0.01 14.95
N THR A 2 18.17 -0.36 15.42
CA THR A 2 19.14 -1.08 14.60
C THR A 2 18.71 -2.55 14.56
N VAL A 3 18.36 -3.05 13.39
CA VAL A 3 18.04 -4.48 13.18
C VAL A 3 19.35 -5.26 13.15
N ARG A 4 19.48 -6.29 14.00
CA ARG A 4 20.66 -7.13 14.05
C ARG A 4 20.62 -8.19 12.96
N ALA A 5 21.77 -8.64 12.46
CA ALA A 5 21.84 -9.65 11.39
C ALA A 5 21.05 -10.93 11.73
N GLN A 6 21.14 -11.42 12.96
CA GLN A 6 20.38 -12.59 13.45
C GLN A 6 18.86 -12.40 13.43
N ASP A 7 18.37 -11.16 13.49
CA ASP A 7 16.93 -10.87 13.42
C ASP A 7 16.46 -10.92 11.97
N LEU A 8 17.32 -10.51 11.00
CA LEU A 8 17.00 -10.58 9.55
C LEU A 8 16.77 -12.03 9.07
N GLU A 9 17.56 -12.99 9.57
CA GLU A 9 17.41 -14.41 9.21
C GLU A 9 16.05 -15.00 9.60
N ARG A 10 15.38 -14.40 10.58
CA ARG A 10 14.08 -14.83 11.08
C ARG A 10 12.91 -14.07 10.47
N MET A 11 13.19 -13.05 9.67
CA MET A 11 12.15 -12.20 9.08
C MET A 11 11.59 -12.81 7.80
N LYS A 12 10.33 -12.55 7.56
CA LYS A 12 9.70 -12.81 6.26
C LYS A 12 10.34 -11.91 5.20
N PRO A 13 10.55 -12.39 3.95
CA PRO A 13 11.17 -11.60 2.90
C PRO A 13 10.48 -10.26 2.64
N TRP A 14 9.15 -10.21 2.64
CA TRP A 14 8.40 -8.97 2.50
C TRP A 14 8.71 -7.96 3.62
N ALA A 15 8.98 -8.43 4.84
CA ALA A 15 9.34 -7.55 5.95
C ALA A 15 10.77 -6.99 5.78
N VAL A 16 11.68 -7.77 5.18
CA VAL A 16 13.01 -7.29 4.81
C VAL A 16 12.91 -6.23 3.71
N LEU A 17 12.07 -6.46 2.69
CA LEU A 17 11.80 -5.46 1.64
C LEU A 17 11.24 -4.17 2.24
N ALA A 18 10.26 -4.25 3.12
CA ALA A 18 9.69 -3.09 3.80
C ALA A 18 10.74 -2.31 4.61
N LEU A 19 11.70 -2.99 5.25
CA LEU A 19 12.81 -2.33 5.94
C LEU A 19 13.75 -1.60 4.97
N LEU A 20 14.03 -2.18 3.81
CA LEU A 20 14.84 -1.55 2.77
C LEU A 20 14.15 -0.28 2.23
N GLU A 21 12.85 -0.32 2.06
CA GLU A 21 12.04 0.81 1.60
C GLU A 21 11.92 1.91 2.68
N ALA A 22 11.73 1.53 3.94
CA ALA A 22 11.59 2.47 5.05
C ALA A 22 12.87 3.22 5.42
N ARG A 23 14.06 2.77 4.99
CA ARG A 23 15.37 3.42 5.19
C ARG A 23 15.63 3.93 6.60
N GLY A 24 15.15 3.24 7.61
CA GLY A 24 15.30 3.65 8.99
C GLY A 24 14.35 4.78 9.42
N GLU A 25 13.42 5.21 8.58
CA GLU A 25 12.31 6.05 9.00
C GLU A 25 11.47 5.28 10.02
N SER A 26 11.25 5.86 11.19
CA SER A 26 10.41 5.27 12.20
C SER A 26 8.96 5.67 11.91
N GLY A 27 8.15 4.69 11.60
CA GLY A 27 6.69 4.82 11.63
C GLY A 27 6.20 5.16 13.04
N GLY A 28 5.38 4.81 13.66
CA GLY A 28 4.94 5.00 15.03
C GLY A 28 3.86 6.05 15.16
N ASP A 29 3.77 6.67 16.30
CA ASP A 29 2.70 7.62 16.64
C ASP A 29 2.62 8.86 15.75
N ALA A 30 3.64 9.08 14.92
CA ALA A 30 3.71 10.20 13.98
C ALA A 30 3.03 9.91 12.63
N THR A 31 2.58 8.68 12.36
CA THR A 31 1.92 8.36 11.08
C THR A 31 0.58 9.08 10.93
N MET A 32 0.20 9.37 9.69
CA MET A 32 -1.10 9.96 9.36
C MET A 32 -2.24 9.10 9.90
N ASP A 33 -2.17 7.79 9.72
CA ASP A 33 -3.21 6.85 10.17
C ASP A 33 -3.42 6.91 11.68
N ALA A 34 -2.32 6.86 12.46
CA ALA A 34 -2.39 6.98 13.91
C ALA A 34 -2.97 8.33 14.35
N ARG A 35 -2.65 9.42 13.63
CA ARG A 35 -3.22 10.73 13.91
C ARG A 35 -4.72 10.78 13.61
N LEU A 36 -5.16 10.26 12.47
CA LEU A 36 -6.57 10.21 12.10
C LEU A 36 -7.39 9.37 13.10
N GLN A 37 -6.86 8.22 13.52
CA GLN A 37 -7.51 7.39 14.55
C GLN A 37 -7.68 8.14 15.87
N ARG A 38 -6.64 8.84 16.34
CA ARG A 38 -6.74 9.66 17.56
C ARG A 38 -7.77 10.78 17.43
N MET A 39 -7.80 11.46 16.29
CA MET A 39 -8.79 12.53 16.03
C MET A 39 -10.22 11.97 16.03
N ALA A 40 -10.46 10.84 15.38
CA ALA A 40 -11.77 10.21 15.35
C ALA A 40 -12.21 9.75 16.75
N ALA A 41 -11.32 9.13 17.51
CA ALA A 41 -11.58 8.71 18.89
C ALA A 41 -11.91 9.91 19.79
N ALA A 42 -11.13 11.00 19.72
CA ALA A 42 -11.37 12.22 20.48
C ALA A 42 -12.70 12.89 20.11
N ALA A 43 -13.15 12.74 18.85
CA ALA A 43 -14.45 13.25 18.39
C ALA A 43 -15.62 12.28 18.65
N GLY A 44 -15.40 11.18 19.36
CA GLY A 44 -16.44 10.17 19.65
C GLY A 44 -16.97 9.45 18.40
N LYS A 45 -16.18 9.40 17.31
CA LYS A 45 -16.56 8.72 16.07
C LYS A 45 -16.32 7.22 16.17
N ARG A 46 -17.20 6.43 15.55
CA ARG A 46 -17.00 4.97 15.41
C ARG A 46 -15.81 4.74 14.47
N LEU A 47 -14.83 3.98 14.93
CA LEU A 47 -13.70 3.54 14.11
C LEU A 47 -14.01 2.15 13.52
N MET A 48 -13.72 2.00 12.25
CA MET A 48 -13.83 0.73 11.53
C MET A 48 -12.57 0.49 10.73
N HIS A 49 -12.21 -0.76 10.58
CA HIS A 49 -11.08 -1.19 9.75
C HIS A 49 -11.62 -1.94 8.53
N LEU A 50 -11.10 -1.64 7.35
CA LEU A 50 -11.47 -2.30 6.09
C LEU A 50 -10.93 -3.74 6.00
N GLU A 51 -10.02 -4.11 6.88
CA GLU A 51 -9.49 -5.47 6.99
C GLU A 51 -8.98 -5.73 8.40
N THR A 52 -8.86 -7.00 8.74
CA THR A 52 -8.21 -7.42 9.97
C THR A 52 -6.69 -7.48 9.78
N LEU A 53 -5.94 -7.49 10.88
CA LEU A 53 -4.48 -7.69 10.84
C LEU A 53 -4.13 -9.01 10.15
N GLU A 54 -4.90 -10.07 10.40
CA GLU A 54 -4.70 -11.38 9.76
C GLU A 54 -4.85 -11.30 8.24
N GLN A 55 -5.89 -10.62 7.74
CA GLN A 55 -6.11 -10.41 6.31
C GLN A 55 -4.97 -9.61 5.67
N GLN A 56 -4.46 -8.60 6.37
CA GLN A 56 -3.30 -7.83 5.90
C GLN A 56 -2.04 -8.69 5.84
N LEU A 57 -1.77 -9.49 6.87
CA LEU A 57 -0.62 -10.40 6.88
C LEU A 57 -0.72 -11.49 5.80
N GLN A 58 -1.93 -12.01 5.54
CA GLN A 58 -2.17 -12.95 4.44
C GLN A 58 -1.88 -12.32 3.07
N ALA A 59 -2.24 -11.05 2.86
CA ALA A 59 -1.93 -10.35 1.63
C ALA A 59 -0.41 -10.14 1.44
N LEU A 60 0.32 -9.84 2.53
CA LEU A 60 1.78 -9.73 2.52
C LEU A 60 2.48 -11.09 2.28
N ASP A 61 1.91 -12.17 2.78
CA ASP A 61 2.43 -13.54 2.66
C ASP A 61 1.91 -14.28 1.42
N CYS A 62 1.19 -13.63 0.51
CA CYS A 62 0.54 -14.28 -0.64
C CYS A 62 1.52 -14.90 -1.64
N VAL A 63 2.76 -14.42 -1.65
CA VAL A 63 3.85 -14.99 -2.45
C VAL A 63 4.75 -15.83 -1.54
N PRO A 64 5.06 -17.08 -1.92
CA PRO A 64 5.93 -17.95 -1.12
C PRO A 64 7.28 -17.28 -0.83
N ALA A 65 7.79 -17.43 0.39
CA ALA A 65 9.03 -16.78 0.85
C ALA A 65 10.21 -17.04 -0.09
N GLN A 66 10.34 -18.27 -0.60
CA GLN A 66 11.44 -18.66 -1.50
C GLN A 66 11.42 -17.92 -2.83
N ALA A 67 10.24 -17.49 -3.28
CA ALA A 67 10.10 -16.74 -4.53
C ALA A 67 10.63 -15.29 -4.44
N HIS A 68 10.77 -14.73 -3.25
CA HIS A 68 11.24 -13.36 -3.07
C HIS A 68 12.75 -13.16 -3.25
N ALA A 69 13.55 -14.23 -3.30
CA ALA A 69 15.01 -14.11 -3.39
C ALA A 69 15.48 -13.26 -4.58
N PRO A 70 14.96 -13.41 -5.82
CA PRO A 70 15.34 -12.54 -6.94
C PRO A 70 15.02 -11.07 -6.68
N VAL A 71 13.86 -10.77 -6.08
CA VAL A 71 13.46 -9.40 -5.77
C VAL A 71 14.43 -8.77 -4.77
N LEU A 72 14.75 -9.48 -3.69
CA LEU A 72 15.72 -9.02 -2.68
C LEU A 72 17.09 -8.75 -3.29
N VAL A 73 17.58 -9.66 -4.14
CA VAL A 73 18.88 -9.49 -4.80
C VAL A 73 18.88 -8.26 -5.70
N ASP A 74 17.85 -8.07 -6.52
CA ASP A 74 17.77 -6.94 -7.43
C ASP A 74 17.62 -5.62 -6.68
N ARG A 75 16.79 -5.56 -5.65
CA ARG A 75 16.62 -4.37 -4.80
C ARG A 75 17.89 -4.01 -4.01
N LEU A 76 18.66 -4.98 -3.55
CA LEU A 76 19.94 -4.73 -2.91
C LEU A 76 20.98 -4.19 -3.88
N ARG A 77 21.06 -4.75 -5.10
CA ARG A 77 21.97 -4.28 -6.16
C ARG A 77 21.60 -2.89 -6.65
N GLY A 78 20.31 -2.63 -6.81
CA GLY A 78 19.75 -1.38 -7.31
C GLY A 78 19.15 -0.50 -6.20
N SER A 79 19.70 -0.47 -5.00
CA SER A 79 19.12 0.26 -3.86
C SER A 79 18.95 1.78 -4.09
N TRP A 80 19.67 2.35 -5.07
CA TRP A 80 19.46 3.74 -5.50
C TRP A 80 18.09 3.95 -6.15
N VAL A 81 17.52 2.93 -6.82
CA VAL A 81 16.18 2.99 -7.43
C VAL A 81 15.13 3.32 -6.36
N LEU A 82 15.20 2.66 -5.21
CA LEU A 82 14.28 2.92 -4.09
C LEU A 82 14.29 4.39 -3.63
N ARG A 83 15.46 5.07 -3.72
CA ARG A 83 15.55 6.51 -3.40
C ARG A 83 14.86 7.39 -4.43
N VAL A 84 15.02 7.04 -5.70
CA VAL A 84 14.39 7.77 -6.80
C VAL A 84 12.89 7.57 -6.76
N GLU A 85 12.43 6.32 -6.65
CA GLU A 85 11.00 5.97 -6.56
C GLU A 85 10.31 6.69 -5.40
N SER A 86 10.94 6.73 -4.23
CA SER A 86 10.38 7.42 -3.04
C SER A 86 10.27 8.94 -3.25
N ALA A 87 11.27 9.56 -3.88
CA ALA A 87 11.23 11.00 -4.18
C ALA A 87 10.15 11.31 -5.23
N GLN A 88 10.03 10.47 -6.26
CA GLN A 88 9.00 10.58 -7.29
C GLN A 88 7.60 10.37 -6.70
N ALA A 89 7.41 9.35 -5.87
CA ALA A 89 6.15 9.09 -5.17
C ALA A 89 5.69 10.32 -4.39
N MET A 90 6.60 10.96 -3.65
CA MET A 90 6.29 12.18 -2.90
C MET A 90 5.96 13.36 -3.82
N ALA A 91 6.62 13.48 -4.98
CA ALA A 91 6.32 14.51 -5.96
C ALA A 91 4.92 14.31 -6.57
N TYR A 92 4.57 13.10 -6.98
CA TYR A 92 3.24 12.77 -7.48
C TYR A 92 2.14 13.00 -6.43
N TYR A 93 2.38 12.58 -5.19
CA TYR A 93 1.44 12.79 -4.10
C TYR A 93 1.16 14.28 -3.87
N ARG A 94 2.20 15.12 -3.83
CA ARG A 94 2.06 16.59 -3.68
C ARG A 94 1.39 17.24 -4.88
N ALA A 95 1.68 16.75 -6.08
CA ALA A 95 1.05 17.23 -7.32
C ALA A 95 -0.37 16.70 -7.52
N ARG A 96 -0.82 15.73 -6.71
CA ARG A 96 -2.12 15.03 -6.84
C ARG A 96 -2.29 14.31 -8.18
N THR A 97 -1.20 13.81 -8.76
CA THR A 97 -1.16 13.09 -10.04
C THR A 97 -0.82 11.63 -9.77
N LEU A 98 -1.82 10.87 -9.30
CA LEU A 98 -1.61 9.52 -8.79
C LEU A 98 -1.56 8.44 -9.90
N GLU A 99 -2.22 8.64 -11.05
CA GLU A 99 -2.17 7.71 -12.18
C GLU A 99 -0.74 7.54 -12.74
N PRO A 100 0.04 8.61 -13.00
CA PRO A 100 1.44 8.47 -13.35
C PRO A 100 2.27 7.74 -12.29
N TRP A 101 1.97 7.94 -11.01
CA TRP A 101 2.64 7.21 -9.94
C TRP A 101 2.36 5.70 -10.02
N LEU A 102 1.11 5.30 -10.23
CA LEU A 102 0.76 3.89 -10.40
C LEU A 102 1.49 3.27 -11.62
N ALA A 103 1.55 4.00 -12.74
CA ALA A 103 2.29 3.57 -13.93
C ALA A 103 3.79 3.40 -13.66
N ASP A 104 4.38 4.24 -12.81
CA ASP A 104 5.79 4.12 -12.39
C ASP A 104 6.01 2.87 -11.52
N ILE A 105 5.11 2.59 -10.58
CA ILE A 105 5.13 1.36 -9.78
C ILE A 105 5.07 0.13 -10.70
N ASP A 106 4.19 0.17 -11.70
CA ASP A 106 3.97 -0.96 -12.63
C ASP A 106 5.15 -1.21 -13.57
N ARG A 107 6.02 -0.22 -13.79
CA ARG A 107 7.28 -0.44 -14.54
C ARG A 107 8.27 -1.33 -13.80
N MET A 108 8.19 -1.41 -12.49
CA MET A 108 9.06 -2.26 -11.66
C MET A 108 10.54 -2.07 -12.02
N GLU A 109 10.98 -0.82 -12.03
CA GLU A 109 12.32 -0.43 -12.45
C GLU A 109 13.39 -1.13 -11.61
N GLY A 110 14.50 -1.52 -12.24
CA GLY A 110 15.61 -2.21 -11.58
C GLY A 110 15.38 -3.69 -11.28
N LEU A 111 14.19 -4.26 -11.62
CA LEU A 111 13.92 -5.67 -11.46
C LEU A 111 14.11 -6.45 -12.75
N GLY A 112 14.80 -7.60 -12.68
CA GLY A 112 14.87 -8.58 -13.75
C GLY A 112 13.54 -9.31 -13.97
N GLU A 113 13.43 -10.08 -15.05
CA GLU A 113 12.18 -10.73 -15.46
C GLU A 113 11.58 -11.62 -14.37
N GLN A 114 12.40 -12.44 -13.72
CA GLN A 114 11.94 -13.33 -12.65
C GLN A 114 11.41 -12.54 -11.44
N ALA A 115 12.13 -11.50 -11.03
CA ALA A 115 11.74 -10.63 -9.93
C ALA A 115 10.45 -9.87 -10.24
N ARG A 116 10.28 -9.36 -11.47
CA ARG A 116 9.05 -8.72 -11.92
C ARG A 116 7.84 -9.63 -11.81
N GLY A 117 7.95 -10.89 -12.21
CA GLY A 117 6.86 -11.86 -12.10
C GLY A 117 6.44 -12.12 -10.65
N VAL A 118 7.38 -12.05 -9.72
CA VAL A 118 7.10 -12.14 -8.28
C VAL A 118 6.40 -10.88 -7.79
N GLU A 119 6.94 -9.73 -8.13
CA GLU A 119 6.42 -8.42 -7.70
C GLU A 119 5.01 -8.16 -8.26
N GLN A 120 4.72 -8.55 -9.50
CA GLN A 120 3.38 -8.47 -10.08
C GLN A 120 2.36 -9.30 -9.28
N ARG A 121 2.73 -10.49 -8.81
CA ARG A 121 1.84 -11.30 -7.95
C ARG A 121 1.64 -10.65 -6.60
N ALA A 122 2.71 -10.17 -5.97
CA ALA A 122 2.63 -9.47 -4.68
C ALA A 122 1.76 -8.21 -4.79
N ARG A 123 1.95 -7.42 -5.85
CA ARG A 123 1.16 -6.23 -6.13
C ARG A 123 -0.34 -6.55 -6.27
N ARG A 124 -0.69 -7.61 -7.00
CA ARG A 124 -2.09 -8.03 -7.12
C ARG A 124 -2.71 -8.31 -5.75
N CYS A 125 -2.04 -9.08 -4.91
CA CYS A 125 -2.51 -9.36 -3.56
C CYS A 125 -2.63 -8.10 -2.69
N LEU A 126 -1.66 -7.18 -2.83
CA LEU A 126 -1.57 -5.99 -1.98
C LEU A 126 -2.49 -4.85 -2.42
N LEU A 127 -2.88 -4.78 -3.69
CA LEU A 127 -3.75 -3.74 -4.21
C LEU A 127 -5.10 -4.30 -4.68
N GLU A 128 -5.11 -5.09 -5.75
CA GLU A 128 -6.33 -5.48 -6.46
C GLU A 128 -7.24 -6.36 -5.58
N ASP A 129 -6.69 -7.42 -4.98
CA ASP A 129 -7.46 -8.33 -4.13
C ASP A 129 -7.96 -7.67 -2.84
N ARG A 130 -7.19 -6.72 -2.28
CA ARG A 130 -7.61 -5.93 -1.13
C ARG A 130 -8.71 -4.95 -1.52
N ASN A 131 -8.56 -4.23 -2.63
CA ASN A 131 -9.59 -3.33 -3.14
C ASN A 131 -10.92 -4.05 -3.38
N ALA A 132 -10.87 -5.24 -3.99
CA ALA A 132 -12.06 -6.05 -4.23
C ALA A 132 -12.78 -6.44 -2.92
N ARG A 133 -12.02 -6.84 -1.90
CA ARG A 133 -12.59 -7.15 -0.58
C ARG A 133 -13.17 -5.92 0.14
N TRP A 134 -12.47 -4.80 0.06
CA TRP A 134 -12.89 -3.57 0.73
C TRP A 134 -14.13 -2.95 0.10
N LEU A 135 -14.33 -3.12 -1.22
CA LEU A 135 -15.45 -2.51 -1.94
C LEU A 135 -16.80 -2.87 -1.31
N GLY A 136 -17.03 -4.16 -1.01
CA GLY A 136 -18.27 -4.58 -0.37
C GLY A 136 -18.49 -3.98 1.03
N GLN A 137 -17.41 -3.81 1.81
CA GLN A 137 -17.48 -3.16 3.10
C GLN A 137 -17.75 -1.66 2.99
N LEU A 138 -17.14 -1.00 1.98
CA LEU A 138 -17.39 0.42 1.71
C LEU A 138 -18.83 0.67 1.29
N GLN A 139 -19.39 -0.18 0.44
CA GLN A 139 -20.79 -0.10 0.02
C GLN A 139 -21.75 -0.19 1.23
N SER A 140 -21.51 -1.16 2.12
CA SER A 140 -22.29 -1.29 3.35
C SER A 140 -22.15 -0.06 4.25
N LEU A 141 -20.91 0.42 4.43
CA LEU A 141 -20.62 1.60 5.23
C LEU A 141 -21.34 2.86 4.71
N PHE A 142 -21.39 3.05 3.39
CA PHE A 142 -22.04 4.21 2.79
C PHE A 142 -23.57 4.15 2.88
N GLN A 143 -24.14 2.96 2.97
CA GLN A 143 -25.58 2.79 3.27
C GLN A 143 -25.91 3.17 4.71
N ASP A 144 -25.00 2.95 5.65
CA ASP A 144 -25.17 3.32 7.05
C ASP A 144 -25.15 4.85 7.30
N GLY A 145 -24.58 5.62 6.37
CA GLY A 145 -24.53 7.09 6.46
C GLY A 145 -23.18 7.72 6.10
N PRO A 146 -23.02 9.02 6.37
CA PRO A 146 -21.80 9.76 6.04
C PRO A 146 -20.58 9.19 6.73
N SER A 147 -19.54 8.91 5.96
CA SER A 147 -18.31 8.25 6.43
C SER A 147 -17.08 8.93 5.87
N PHE A 148 -16.02 8.98 6.66
CA PHE A 148 -14.68 9.35 6.23
C PHE A 148 -13.82 8.09 6.09
N VAL A 149 -13.26 7.87 4.91
CA VAL A 149 -12.42 6.72 4.60
C VAL A 149 -11.02 7.19 4.25
N ALA A 150 -10.00 6.62 4.88
CA ALA A 150 -8.60 6.85 4.56
C ALA A 150 -7.93 5.53 4.16
N VAL A 151 -7.30 5.52 3.00
CA VAL A 151 -6.53 4.40 2.46
C VAL A 151 -5.25 4.90 1.82
N GLY A 152 -4.28 4.03 1.60
CA GLY A 152 -3.09 4.38 0.83
C GLY A 152 -3.48 4.89 -0.57
N ALA A 153 -2.84 5.98 -1.01
CA ALA A 153 -3.24 6.71 -2.22
C ALA A 153 -3.30 5.82 -3.48
N VAL A 154 -2.41 4.84 -3.61
CA VAL A 154 -2.38 3.91 -4.74
C VAL A 154 -3.60 2.99 -4.81
N HIS A 155 -4.31 2.77 -3.70
CA HIS A 155 -5.57 2.02 -3.71
C HIS A 155 -6.71 2.77 -4.40
N LEU A 156 -6.60 4.08 -4.57
CA LEU A 156 -7.66 4.92 -5.13
C LEU A 156 -7.69 4.88 -6.66
N VAL A 157 -6.54 4.72 -7.32
CA VAL A 157 -6.35 4.98 -8.75
C VAL A 157 -6.17 3.72 -9.60
N GLY A 158 -6.22 3.89 -10.91
CA GLY A 158 -6.14 2.81 -11.88
C GLY A 158 -7.47 2.09 -12.13
N PRO A 159 -7.49 1.13 -13.07
CA PRO A 159 -8.71 0.42 -13.46
C PRO A 159 -9.30 -0.43 -12.33
N ASP A 160 -8.45 -0.96 -11.45
CA ASP A 160 -8.83 -1.76 -10.28
C ASP A 160 -8.80 -0.95 -8.97
N GLY A 161 -8.66 0.38 -9.09
CA GLY A 161 -8.69 1.30 -7.97
C GLY A 161 -10.12 1.50 -7.42
N LEU A 162 -10.20 1.84 -6.14
CA LEU A 162 -11.48 2.02 -5.44
C LEU A 162 -12.37 3.08 -6.08
N LEU A 163 -11.79 4.19 -6.59
CA LEU A 163 -12.60 5.23 -7.24
C LEU A 163 -13.22 4.75 -8.54
N ALA A 164 -12.49 3.97 -9.33
CA ALA A 164 -13.04 3.37 -10.56
C ALA A 164 -14.09 2.32 -10.24
N ALA A 165 -13.86 1.49 -9.23
CA ALA A 165 -14.80 0.47 -8.77
C ALA A 165 -16.11 1.10 -8.28
N LEU A 166 -16.04 2.11 -7.44
CA LEU A 166 -17.22 2.83 -6.94
C LEU A 166 -18.02 3.48 -8.09
N ARG A 167 -17.34 4.06 -9.09
CA ARG A 167 -18.05 4.60 -10.28
C ARG A 167 -18.78 3.53 -11.08
N ARG A 168 -18.14 2.35 -11.27
CA ARG A 168 -18.80 1.20 -11.94
C ARG A 168 -20.06 0.74 -11.20
N ASP A 169 -20.04 0.86 -9.87
CA ASP A 169 -21.18 0.50 -9.01
C ASP A 169 -22.22 1.63 -8.87
N GLY A 170 -22.10 2.70 -9.68
CA GLY A 170 -23.07 3.78 -9.75
C GLY A 170 -22.90 4.92 -8.76
N TYR A 171 -21.82 4.93 -7.97
CA TYR A 171 -21.53 6.05 -7.09
C TYR A 171 -21.02 7.27 -7.86
N ARG A 172 -21.49 8.44 -7.48
CA ARG A 172 -20.92 9.71 -7.95
C ARG A 172 -19.63 10.02 -7.19
N VAL A 173 -18.52 10.06 -7.92
CA VAL A 173 -17.19 10.30 -7.34
C VAL A 173 -16.62 11.59 -7.91
N GLU A 174 -16.43 12.58 -7.06
CA GLU A 174 -15.95 13.92 -7.40
C GLU A 174 -14.68 14.26 -6.61
N ALA A 175 -13.75 14.94 -7.28
CA ALA A 175 -12.60 15.53 -6.60
C ALA A 175 -13.04 16.81 -5.88
N MET A 176 -12.64 16.94 -4.62
CA MET A 176 -12.85 18.18 -3.88
C MET A 176 -11.61 19.08 -3.97
N ALA A 177 -11.82 20.35 -4.20
CA ALA A 177 -10.79 21.35 -4.01
C ALA A 177 -10.48 21.48 -2.51
N LEU A 178 -9.21 21.48 -2.15
CA LEU A 178 -8.71 21.69 -0.79
C LEU A 178 -8.13 23.09 -0.71
#